data_c19e77e1bffb7d1120aa713c832d662e
#
_entry.id   c19e77e1bffb7d1120aa713c832d662e
#
_cell.length_a   1.000
_cell.length_b   1.000
_cell.length_c   1.000
_cell.angle_alpha   90.00
_cell.angle_beta   90.00
_cell.angle_gamma   90.00
#
_symmetry.space_group_name_H-M   'P 1'
#
loop_
_entity.id
_entity.type
_entity.pdbx_description
1 polymer ?
#
loop_
_entity_poly.entity_id
_entity_poly.type
_entity_poly.pdbx_seq_one_letter_code
_entity_poly.pdbx_strand_id
1 'polypeptide(L)'
;MKKLLAFIFVVALVPAQAQKVNKKLQHALETLTNGFKGNVGIYVKDLHTGKTASINADSIFPTASMVKVPILIGIIDKLNKGELKYHQELTYKDSLFYAGSDLLASLKHNEKVELSKVIMLMLTTSDNTASLWLQSLAGTGTRINQILDSIGYTATRVNSRTPGREADRDKFGWGQTSPKEMASLFEALANRSLMDSESSEKMLRLLGRNYWDEEALSQIPPDVFVASKNGAINASRSEAMYVYGKNARYVFCICTKNNKDRSWELQNEAWELARKVSKLLWETYK
;
A
#
# COMPACT_ATOMS: atom_id res chain seq x y z
N MET A 1 -59.30 16.38 -16.41
CA MET A 1 -58.48 15.30 -17.01
C MET A 1 -57.04 15.49 -16.60
N LYS A 2 -56.55 14.72 -15.60
CA LYS A 2 -55.13 14.79 -15.13
C LYS A 2 -54.31 13.82 -15.99
N LYS A 3 -53.35 14.36 -16.75
CA LYS A 3 -52.37 13.55 -17.51
C LYS A 3 -51.31 13.05 -16.55
N LEU A 4 -51.22 11.74 -16.37
CA LEU A 4 -50.17 11.04 -15.63
C LEU A 4 -48.97 10.90 -16.56
N LEU A 5 -47.85 11.60 -16.28
CA LEU A 5 -46.58 11.38 -16.97
C LEU A 5 -45.86 10.20 -16.27
N ALA A 6 -45.75 9.09 -16.96
CA ALA A 6 -44.95 7.95 -16.52
C ALA A 6 -43.47 8.23 -16.86
N PHE A 7 -42.62 8.39 -15.84
CA PHE A 7 -41.16 8.46 -15.99
C PHE A 7 -40.61 7.03 -16.12
N ILE A 8 -40.14 6.65 -17.32
CA ILE A 8 -39.45 5.39 -17.55
C ILE A 8 -38.01 5.58 -17.13
N PHE A 9 -37.61 4.97 -15.99
CA PHE A 9 -36.21 4.86 -15.56
C PHE A 9 -35.50 3.80 -16.42
N VAL A 10 -34.69 4.21 -17.39
CA VAL A 10 -33.79 3.32 -18.13
C VAL A 10 -32.58 3.04 -17.24
N VAL A 11 -32.56 1.91 -16.57
CA VAL A 11 -31.37 1.40 -15.88
C VAL A 11 -30.39 0.91 -16.96
N ALA A 12 -29.37 1.70 -17.26
CA ALA A 12 -28.27 1.29 -18.10
C ALA A 12 -27.46 0.20 -17.36
N LEU A 13 -27.68 -1.07 -17.77
CA LEU A 13 -26.83 -2.18 -17.35
C LEU A 13 -25.45 -1.97 -17.96
N VAL A 14 -24.50 -1.41 -17.17
CA VAL A 14 -23.09 -1.41 -17.53
C VAL A 14 -22.61 -2.87 -17.45
N PRO A 15 -22.15 -3.50 -18.54
CA PRO A 15 -21.68 -4.87 -18.50
C PRO A 15 -20.45 -4.91 -17.58
N ALA A 16 -20.53 -5.68 -16.50
CA ALA A 16 -19.36 -6.00 -15.69
C ALA A 16 -18.36 -6.71 -16.59
N GLN A 17 -17.29 -6.03 -16.98
CA GLN A 17 -16.21 -6.67 -17.75
C GLN A 17 -15.61 -7.78 -16.89
N ALA A 18 -15.85 -9.03 -17.27
CA ALA A 18 -15.26 -10.18 -16.61
C ALA A 18 -13.72 -10.04 -16.62
N GLN A 19 -13.13 -10.06 -15.45
CA GLN A 19 -11.68 -9.90 -15.26
C GLN A 19 -10.96 -11.04 -15.98
N LYS A 20 -10.11 -10.73 -16.96
CA LYS A 20 -9.38 -11.73 -17.74
C LYS A 20 -8.28 -12.35 -16.87
N VAL A 21 -8.41 -13.63 -16.53
CA VAL A 21 -7.42 -14.35 -15.72
C VAL A 21 -6.27 -14.86 -16.59
N ASN A 22 -5.03 -14.64 -16.15
CA ASN A 22 -3.84 -15.30 -16.67
C ASN A 22 -3.72 -16.69 -16.06
N LYS A 23 -4.30 -17.71 -16.72
CA LYS A 23 -4.37 -19.08 -16.19
C LYS A 23 -2.99 -19.71 -15.90
N LYS A 24 -1.97 -19.42 -16.73
CA LYS A 24 -0.61 -19.94 -16.53
C LYS A 24 0.01 -19.35 -15.26
N LEU A 25 -0.09 -18.03 -15.08
CA LEU A 25 0.40 -17.35 -13.87
C LEU A 25 -0.41 -17.76 -12.64
N GLN A 26 -1.73 -17.91 -12.76
CA GLN A 26 -2.60 -18.38 -11.69
C GLN A 26 -2.12 -19.73 -11.13
N HIS A 27 -1.91 -20.71 -12.01
CA HIS A 27 -1.42 -22.04 -11.62
C HIS A 27 -0.01 -21.99 -11.00
N ALA A 28 0.88 -21.14 -11.53
CA ALA A 28 2.22 -20.96 -10.96
C ALA A 28 2.18 -20.36 -9.54
N LEU A 29 1.29 -19.38 -9.29
CA LEU A 29 1.10 -18.81 -7.96
C LEU A 29 0.53 -19.85 -6.97
N GLU A 30 -0.44 -20.65 -7.39
CA GLU A 30 -1.00 -21.73 -6.59
C GLU A 30 0.09 -22.76 -6.20
N THR A 31 0.97 -23.10 -7.13
CA THR A 31 2.09 -24.00 -6.89
C THR A 31 3.09 -23.40 -5.89
N LEU A 32 3.45 -22.11 -6.04
CA LEU A 32 4.40 -21.43 -5.14
C LEU A 32 3.86 -21.27 -3.71
N THR A 33 2.56 -21.09 -3.56
CA THR A 33 1.93 -20.88 -2.25
C THR A 33 1.57 -22.18 -1.54
N ASN A 34 1.62 -23.29 -2.26
CA ASN A 34 1.34 -24.61 -1.67
C ASN A 34 2.38 -24.96 -0.60
N GLY A 35 1.90 -25.35 0.58
CA GLY A 35 2.76 -25.72 1.71
C GLY A 35 3.27 -24.54 2.56
N PHE A 36 2.96 -23.27 2.20
CA PHE A 36 3.29 -22.13 3.04
C PHE A 36 2.64 -22.24 4.43
N LYS A 37 3.42 -22.06 5.47
CA LYS A 37 2.97 -22.24 6.86
C LYS A 37 2.35 -20.96 7.44
N GLY A 38 1.24 -20.56 6.87
CA GLY A 38 0.49 -19.35 7.23
C GLY A 38 -0.66 -19.13 6.28
N ASN A 39 -1.17 -17.89 6.21
CA ASN A 39 -2.15 -17.47 5.22
C ASN A 39 -1.48 -16.53 4.23
N VAL A 40 -1.72 -16.74 2.96
CA VAL A 40 -1.18 -15.91 1.85
C VAL A 40 -2.32 -15.25 1.09
N GLY A 41 -2.14 -13.98 0.76
CA GLY A 41 -2.96 -13.25 -0.17
C GLY A 41 -2.06 -12.61 -1.23
N ILE A 42 -2.41 -12.76 -2.50
CA ILE A 42 -1.68 -12.18 -3.64
C ILE A 42 -2.69 -11.61 -4.62
N TYR A 43 -2.36 -10.46 -5.19
CA TYR A 43 -3.05 -9.93 -6.36
C TYR A 43 -2.03 -9.34 -7.32
N VAL A 44 -2.17 -9.69 -8.59
CA VAL A 44 -1.34 -9.22 -9.71
C VAL A 44 -2.22 -8.73 -10.82
N LYS A 45 -1.88 -7.60 -11.43
CA LYS A 45 -2.51 -7.12 -12.66
C LYS A 45 -1.46 -6.60 -13.63
N ASP A 46 -1.45 -7.17 -14.81
CA ASP A 46 -0.74 -6.65 -15.97
C ASP A 46 -1.48 -5.42 -16.51
N LEU A 47 -0.83 -4.27 -16.51
CA LEU A 47 -1.43 -3.00 -16.92
C LEU A 47 -1.45 -2.80 -18.44
N HIS A 48 -0.81 -3.66 -19.24
CA HIS A 48 -0.91 -3.65 -20.70
C HIS A 48 -2.14 -4.41 -21.17
N THR A 49 -2.37 -5.59 -20.59
CA THR A 49 -3.43 -6.51 -21.05
C THR A 49 -4.68 -6.52 -20.18
N GLY A 50 -4.58 -5.98 -18.96
CA GLY A 50 -5.61 -6.06 -17.93
C GLY A 50 -5.77 -7.47 -17.33
N LYS A 51 -4.92 -8.44 -17.69
CA LYS A 51 -4.97 -9.80 -17.14
C LYS A 51 -4.53 -9.83 -15.68
N THR A 52 -5.15 -10.70 -14.88
CA THR A 52 -4.89 -10.83 -13.45
C THR A 52 -4.56 -12.26 -13.06
N ALA A 53 -3.92 -12.41 -11.90
CA ALA A 53 -3.82 -13.66 -11.17
C ALA A 53 -3.88 -13.35 -9.67
N SER A 54 -4.45 -14.25 -8.86
CA SER A 54 -4.69 -13.92 -7.47
C SER A 54 -4.82 -15.15 -6.56
N ILE A 55 -4.43 -14.95 -5.29
CA ILE A 55 -4.65 -15.91 -4.19
C ILE A 55 -5.30 -15.11 -3.05
N ASN A 56 -6.47 -15.49 -2.57
CA ASN A 56 -7.16 -14.83 -1.45
C ASN A 56 -7.18 -13.29 -1.55
N ALA A 57 -7.36 -12.75 -2.76
CA ALA A 57 -7.13 -11.34 -3.07
C ALA A 57 -8.06 -10.36 -2.33
N ASP A 58 -9.27 -10.80 -1.96
CA ASP A 58 -10.27 -9.99 -1.24
C ASP A 58 -10.24 -10.24 0.30
N SER A 59 -9.38 -11.16 0.78
CA SER A 59 -9.20 -11.41 2.22
C SER A 59 -8.46 -10.27 2.90
N ILE A 60 -8.81 -10.01 4.17
CA ILE A 60 -8.17 -8.94 4.96
C ILE A 60 -6.89 -9.44 5.61
N PHE A 61 -5.83 -8.65 5.46
CA PHE A 61 -4.50 -8.87 6.03
C PHE A 61 -4.00 -7.63 6.79
N PRO A 62 -3.11 -7.79 7.78
CA PRO A 62 -2.34 -6.70 8.34
C PRO A 62 -1.53 -6.00 7.25
N THR A 63 -1.50 -4.67 7.26
CA THR A 63 -0.63 -3.91 6.37
C THR A 63 0.81 -3.85 6.86
N ALA A 64 1.02 -3.99 8.18
CA ALA A 64 2.25 -3.52 8.79
C ALA A 64 2.60 -2.11 8.26
N SER A 65 3.84 -1.87 7.81
CA SER A 65 4.25 -0.55 7.30
C SER A 65 3.67 -0.16 5.95
N MET A 66 2.92 -1.02 5.24
CA MET A 66 2.16 -0.56 4.07
C MET A 66 1.05 0.45 4.45
N VAL A 67 0.65 0.55 5.73
CA VAL A 67 -0.26 1.61 6.21
C VAL A 67 0.25 3.02 5.90
N LYS A 68 1.54 3.19 5.65
CA LYS A 68 2.17 4.46 5.31
C LYS A 68 1.73 4.99 3.93
N VAL A 69 1.23 4.10 3.05
CA VAL A 69 0.61 4.50 1.77
C VAL A 69 -0.68 5.30 1.99
N PRO A 70 -1.69 4.82 2.73
CA PRO A 70 -2.87 5.63 3.05
C PRO A 70 -2.56 6.87 3.90
N ILE A 71 -1.55 6.84 4.79
CA ILE A 71 -1.11 8.04 5.51
C ILE A 71 -0.59 9.10 4.53
N LEU A 72 0.18 8.70 3.52
CA LEU A 72 0.64 9.60 2.46
C LEU A 72 -0.55 10.21 1.70
N ILE A 73 -1.59 9.43 1.37
CA ILE A 73 -2.82 9.95 0.74
C ILE A 73 -3.43 11.07 1.59
N GLY A 74 -3.52 10.87 2.92
CA GLY A 74 -4.03 11.89 3.83
C GLY A 74 -3.18 13.17 3.87
N ILE A 75 -1.86 13.05 3.78
CA ILE A 75 -0.95 14.21 3.69
C ILE A 75 -1.11 14.93 2.35
N ILE A 76 -1.22 14.20 1.25
CA ILE A 76 -1.43 14.80 -0.07
C ILE A 76 -2.78 15.55 -0.12
N ASP A 77 -3.85 15.00 0.47
CA ASP A 77 -5.14 15.70 0.60
C ASP A 77 -4.98 17.07 1.30
N LYS A 78 -4.19 17.13 2.39
CA LYS A 78 -3.89 18.36 3.10
C LYS A 78 -3.04 19.35 2.30
N LEU A 79 -2.06 18.85 1.54
CA LEU A 79 -1.23 19.67 0.66
C LEU A 79 -2.08 20.29 -0.47
N ASN A 80 -2.96 19.50 -1.09
CA ASN A 80 -3.83 19.96 -2.18
C ASN A 80 -4.84 21.02 -1.72
N LYS A 81 -5.28 20.95 -0.46
CA LYS A 81 -6.16 21.94 0.16
C LYS A 81 -5.43 23.20 0.66
N GLY A 82 -4.10 23.23 0.58
CA GLY A 82 -3.29 24.33 1.12
C GLY A 82 -3.24 24.38 2.63
N GLU A 83 -3.74 23.35 3.33
CA GLU A 83 -3.70 23.25 4.80
C GLU A 83 -2.28 22.92 5.31
N LEU A 84 -1.46 22.29 4.47
CA LEU A 84 -0.04 22.05 4.68
C LEU A 84 0.77 22.58 3.49
N LYS A 85 2.03 22.95 3.74
CA LYS A 85 3.00 23.29 2.68
C LYS A 85 4.14 22.26 2.69
N TYR A 86 4.52 21.75 1.53
CA TYR A 86 5.49 20.65 1.41
C TYR A 86 6.84 20.95 2.08
N HIS A 87 7.31 22.19 2.03
CA HIS A 87 8.55 22.66 2.64
C HIS A 87 8.35 23.43 3.96
N GLN A 88 7.16 23.34 4.60
CA GLN A 88 6.98 23.97 5.90
C GLN A 88 7.85 23.30 6.95
N GLU A 89 8.34 24.11 7.90
CA GLU A 89 9.04 23.62 9.07
C GLU A 89 8.06 23.05 10.10
N LEU A 90 8.41 21.91 10.64
CA LEU A 90 7.78 21.28 11.79
C LEU A 90 8.74 21.31 12.97
N THR A 91 8.23 21.29 14.19
CA THR A 91 9.03 21.24 15.42
C THR A 91 8.93 19.86 16.04
N TYR A 92 10.04 19.13 16.08
CA TYR A 92 10.11 17.84 16.74
C TYR A 92 9.92 17.98 18.25
N LYS A 93 9.20 17.03 18.85
CA LYS A 93 9.00 16.90 20.29
C LYS A 93 9.26 15.47 20.71
N ASP A 94 9.91 15.26 21.84
CA ASP A 94 10.21 13.92 22.38
C ASP A 94 8.94 13.07 22.57
N SER A 95 7.79 13.70 22.82
CA SER A 95 6.49 13.03 22.91
C SER A 95 6.01 12.38 21.60
N LEU A 96 6.64 12.70 20.47
CA LEU A 96 6.37 12.08 19.17
C LEU A 96 7.08 10.75 19.00
N PHE A 97 8.11 10.49 19.80
CA PHE A 97 8.93 9.29 19.71
C PHE A 97 8.10 8.01 19.73
N TYR A 98 8.42 7.12 18.81
CA TYR A 98 7.89 5.75 18.78
C TYR A 98 8.99 4.78 18.31
N ALA A 99 9.31 3.81 19.15
CA ALA A 99 10.40 2.86 18.92
C ALA A 99 10.22 2.01 17.65
N GLY A 100 11.33 1.53 17.10
CA GLY A 100 11.41 0.69 15.90
C GLY A 100 12.29 1.34 14.84
N SER A 101 11.89 1.35 13.56
CA SER A 101 12.57 2.15 12.53
C SER A 101 12.30 3.63 12.79
N ASP A 102 13.26 4.36 13.32
CA ASP A 102 13.06 5.67 13.94
C ASP A 102 14.27 6.61 13.80
N LEU A 103 14.72 6.86 12.59
CA LEU A 103 15.78 7.86 12.32
C LEU A 103 15.41 9.25 12.81
N LEU A 104 14.12 9.58 12.77
CA LEU A 104 13.62 10.87 13.26
C LEU A 104 13.82 11.07 14.76
N ALA A 105 13.93 10.00 15.54
CA ALA A 105 14.22 10.04 16.97
C ALA A 105 15.62 10.56 17.31
N SER A 106 16.53 10.68 16.35
CA SER A 106 17.84 11.29 16.53
C SER A 106 17.80 12.82 16.63
N LEU A 107 16.67 13.45 16.29
CA LEU A 107 16.49 14.89 16.43
C LEU A 107 16.43 15.29 17.90
N LYS A 108 16.98 16.48 18.21
CA LYS A 108 16.88 17.09 19.55
C LYS A 108 15.49 17.67 19.77
N HIS A 109 15.08 17.71 21.03
CA HIS A 109 13.84 18.40 21.40
C HIS A 109 13.80 19.84 20.87
N ASN A 110 12.69 20.22 20.24
CA ASN A 110 12.49 21.50 19.54
C ASN A 110 13.31 21.70 18.25
N GLU A 111 14.02 20.69 17.77
CA GLU A 111 14.69 20.79 16.49
C GLU A 111 13.69 20.96 15.34
N LYS A 112 14.07 21.75 14.33
CA LYS A 112 13.26 22.03 13.15
C LYS A 112 13.56 21.03 12.06
N VAL A 113 12.51 20.54 11.41
CA VAL A 113 12.60 19.63 10.26
C VAL A 113 11.50 19.96 9.24
N GLU A 114 11.82 19.95 7.96
CA GLU A 114 10.81 20.16 6.93
C GLU A 114 9.84 18.97 6.83
N LEU A 115 8.56 19.26 6.57
CA LEU A 115 7.53 18.23 6.31
C LEU A 115 7.97 17.26 5.21
N SER A 116 8.59 17.75 4.13
CA SER A 116 9.14 16.94 3.03
C SER A 116 10.10 15.85 3.50
N LYS A 117 10.96 16.16 4.48
CA LYS A 117 11.93 15.23 5.07
C LYS A 117 11.24 14.17 5.95
N VAL A 118 10.23 14.60 6.71
CA VAL A 118 9.43 13.67 7.52
C VAL A 118 8.67 12.68 6.63
N ILE A 119 8.08 13.16 5.52
CA ILE A 119 7.43 12.30 4.50
C ILE A 119 8.43 11.31 3.90
N MET A 120 9.62 11.80 3.51
CA MET A 120 10.68 10.95 2.97
C MET A 120 11.08 9.85 3.95
N LEU A 121 11.35 10.17 5.22
CA LEU A 121 11.71 9.19 6.25
C LEU A 121 10.60 8.15 6.45
N MET A 122 9.33 8.57 6.51
CA MET A 122 8.20 7.64 6.62
C MET A 122 8.20 6.60 5.50
N LEU A 123 8.46 7.00 4.27
CA LEU A 123 8.33 6.12 3.10
C LEU A 123 9.62 5.36 2.80
N THR A 124 10.77 6.06 2.78
CA THR A 124 12.06 5.49 2.38
C THR A 124 12.58 4.52 3.43
N THR A 125 12.73 4.96 4.68
CA THR A 125 13.27 4.13 5.76
C THR A 125 12.19 3.47 6.62
N SER A 126 10.92 3.74 6.29
CA SER A 126 9.78 3.22 7.05
C SER A 126 9.75 3.71 8.50
N ASP A 127 10.20 4.95 8.77
CA ASP A 127 10.27 5.55 10.10
C ASP A 127 8.91 5.57 10.80
N ASN A 128 8.84 5.03 12.02
CA ASN A 128 7.61 4.87 12.78
C ASN A 128 7.17 6.17 13.46
N THR A 129 8.12 6.96 13.96
CA THR A 129 7.86 8.28 14.54
C THR A 129 7.30 9.21 13.47
N ALA A 130 7.92 9.24 12.28
CA ALA A 130 7.42 9.99 11.14
C ALA A 130 5.99 9.55 10.75
N SER A 131 5.73 8.24 10.73
CA SER A 131 4.42 7.69 10.39
C SER A 131 3.30 8.20 11.30
N LEU A 132 3.48 8.11 12.61
CA LEU A 132 2.48 8.54 13.59
C LEU A 132 2.32 10.06 13.65
N TRP A 133 3.41 10.79 13.43
CA TRP A 133 3.35 12.26 13.33
C TRP A 133 2.57 12.70 12.10
N LEU A 134 2.89 12.14 10.93
CA LEU A 134 2.18 12.44 9.68
C LEU A 134 0.72 11.99 9.73
N GLN A 135 0.42 10.84 10.34
CA GLN A 135 -0.97 10.41 10.57
C GLN A 135 -1.76 11.46 11.38
N SER A 136 -1.14 12.04 12.42
CA SER A 136 -1.75 13.11 13.21
C SER A 136 -1.99 14.37 12.36
N LEU A 137 -1.00 14.79 11.57
CA LEU A 137 -1.11 15.95 10.65
C LEU A 137 -2.16 15.74 9.56
N ALA A 138 -2.33 14.51 9.08
CA ALA A 138 -3.37 14.14 8.10
C ALA A 138 -4.80 14.17 8.66
N GLY A 139 -4.98 14.44 9.96
CA GLY A 139 -6.29 14.43 10.63
C GLY A 139 -6.66 13.09 11.22
N THR A 140 -5.65 12.29 11.63
CA THR A 140 -5.75 10.95 12.22
C THR A 140 -6.25 9.88 11.23
N GLY A 141 -6.34 8.63 11.70
CA GLY A 141 -6.88 7.54 10.88
C GLY A 141 -8.36 7.76 10.52
N THR A 142 -9.12 8.50 11.32
CA THR A 142 -10.51 8.82 11.01
C THR A 142 -10.62 9.58 9.69
N ARG A 143 -9.87 10.67 9.51
CA ARG A 143 -9.89 11.45 8.26
C ARG A 143 -9.34 10.66 7.09
N ILE A 144 -8.25 9.92 7.30
CA ILE A 144 -7.65 9.08 6.25
C ILE A 144 -8.66 8.04 5.76
N ASN A 145 -9.36 7.36 6.67
CA ASN A 145 -10.39 6.37 6.31
C ASN A 145 -11.58 7.00 5.56
N GLN A 146 -12.01 8.22 5.93
CA GLN A 146 -13.02 8.96 5.16
C GLN A 146 -12.58 9.27 3.73
N ILE A 147 -11.29 9.63 3.53
CA ILE A 147 -10.75 9.83 2.18
C ILE A 147 -10.78 8.52 1.40
N LEU A 148 -10.31 7.42 2.01
CA LEU A 148 -10.34 6.10 1.38
C LEU A 148 -11.76 5.69 0.98
N ASP A 149 -12.77 5.92 1.83
CA ASP A 149 -14.19 5.68 1.51
C ASP A 149 -14.64 6.50 0.30
N SER A 150 -14.27 7.79 0.27
CA SER A 150 -14.69 8.71 -0.81
C SER A 150 -14.12 8.33 -2.18
N ILE A 151 -13.01 7.58 -2.21
CA ILE A 151 -12.37 7.09 -3.43
C ILE A 151 -12.57 5.58 -3.65
N GLY A 152 -13.49 4.95 -2.89
CA GLY A 152 -13.96 3.58 -3.11
C GLY A 152 -13.12 2.46 -2.50
N TYR A 153 -12.21 2.76 -1.58
CA TYR A 153 -11.41 1.75 -0.86
C TYR A 153 -12.01 1.47 0.51
N THR A 154 -12.54 0.26 0.72
CA THR A 154 -13.26 -0.14 1.93
C THR A 154 -12.55 -1.18 2.78
N ALA A 155 -11.68 -2.00 2.22
CA ALA A 155 -10.87 -2.99 2.92
C ALA A 155 -9.58 -2.40 3.51
N THR A 156 -9.05 -1.33 2.90
CA THR A 156 -7.84 -0.64 3.37
C THR A 156 -8.20 0.38 4.44
N ARG A 157 -7.64 0.22 5.64
CA ARG A 157 -7.94 1.07 6.80
C ARG A 157 -6.71 1.36 7.63
N VAL A 158 -6.65 2.57 8.17
CA VAL A 158 -5.76 2.94 9.27
C VAL A 158 -6.50 2.64 10.58
N ASN A 159 -5.92 1.79 11.42
CA ASN A 159 -6.49 1.37 12.70
C ASN A 159 -5.80 2.06 13.89
N SER A 160 -4.49 2.38 13.76
CA SER A 160 -3.75 3.03 14.83
C SER A 160 -4.33 4.41 15.15
N ARG A 161 -4.45 4.72 16.46
CA ARG A 161 -4.94 6.04 16.94
C ARG A 161 -6.22 6.49 16.23
N THR A 162 -7.13 5.54 15.94
CA THR A 162 -8.39 5.78 15.22
C THR A 162 -9.55 5.30 16.09
N PRO A 163 -10.34 6.21 16.68
CA PRO A 163 -11.49 5.86 17.50
C PRO A 163 -12.46 4.93 16.77
N GLY A 164 -12.96 3.89 17.49
CA GLY A 164 -13.86 2.88 16.96
C GLY A 164 -13.19 1.76 16.13
N ARG A 165 -11.83 1.74 16.11
CA ARG A 165 -11.07 0.71 15.41
C ARG A 165 -10.14 -0.09 16.33
N GLU A 166 -10.43 -0.11 17.61
CA GLU A 166 -9.62 -0.79 18.63
C GLU A 166 -9.56 -2.30 18.37
N ALA A 167 -10.71 -2.93 18.14
CA ALA A 167 -10.80 -4.37 17.85
C ALA A 167 -10.05 -4.75 16.55
N ASP A 168 -10.13 -3.92 15.51
CA ASP A 168 -9.39 -4.13 14.27
C ASP A 168 -7.88 -3.90 14.48
N ARG A 169 -7.51 -2.93 15.31
CA ARG A 169 -6.11 -2.70 15.69
C ARG A 169 -5.52 -3.90 16.43
N ASP A 170 -6.26 -4.50 17.34
CA ASP A 170 -5.83 -5.70 18.08
C ASP A 170 -5.63 -6.88 17.13
N LYS A 171 -6.47 -7.00 16.12
CA LYS A 171 -6.45 -8.10 15.15
C LYS A 171 -5.43 -7.91 14.02
N PHE A 172 -5.30 -6.70 13.49
CA PHE A 172 -4.54 -6.39 12.28
C PHE A 172 -3.38 -5.40 12.49
N GLY A 173 -3.19 -4.91 13.69
CA GLY A 173 -2.18 -3.88 13.98
C GLY A 173 -2.58 -2.49 13.49
N TRP A 174 -1.60 -1.70 13.08
CA TRP A 174 -1.80 -0.29 12.71
C TRP A 174 -2.69 -0.06 11.51
N GLY A 175 -2.83 -1.06 10.64
CA GLY A 175 -3.69 -0.97 9.49
C GLY A 175 -3.98 -2.34 8.89
N GLN A 176 -5.00 -2.36 8.05
CA GLN A 176 -5.46 -3.53 7.33
C GLN A 176 -5.71 -3.20 5.86
N THR A 177 -5.67 -4.23 5.00
CA THR A 177 -5.97 -4.12 3.57
C THR A 177 -6.33 -5.50 3.00
N SER A 178 -6.88 -5.52 1.80
CA SER A 178 -6.83 -6.70 0.94
C SER A 178 -5.72 -6.55 -0.11
N PRO A 179 -5.09 -7.65 -0.57
CA PRO A 179 -4.08 -7.58 -1.63
C PRO A 179 -4.58 -6.85 -2.88
N LYS A 180 -5.83 -7.07 -3.27
CA LYS A 180 -6.46 -6.44 -4.42
C LYS A 180 -6.62 -4.94 -4.24
N GLU A 181 -7.11 -4.47 -3.08
CA GLU A 181 -7.24 -3.03 -2.86
C GLU A 181 -5.89 -2.32 -2.81
N MET A 182 -4.90 -2.88 -2.11
CA MET A 182 -3.58 -2.26 -2.06
C MET A 182 -2.93 -2.21 -3.44
N ALA A 183 -3.01 -3.28 -4.23
CA ALA A 183 -2.54 -3.26 -5.61
C ALA A 183 -3.32 -2.26 -6.48
N SER A 184 -4.64 -2.10 -6.26
CA SER A 184 -5.46 -1.12 -6.98
C SER A 184 -5.08 0.33 -6.64
N LEU A 185 -4.62 0.61 -5.41
CA LEU A 185 -4.03 1.92 -5.07
C LEU A 185 -2.77 2.19 -5.92
N PHE A 186 -1.89 1.21 -6.06
CA PHE A 186 -0.71 1.34 -6.92
C PHE A 186 -1.08 1.42 -8.41
N GLU A 187 -2.15 0.75 -8.86
CA GLU A 187 -2.70 0.91 -10.21
C GLU A 187 -3.22 2.33 -10.44
N ALA A 188 -3.98 2.88 -9.49
CA ALA A 188 -4.48 4.25 -9.59
C ALA A 188 -3.33 5.28 -9.63
N LEU A 189 -2.26 5.06 -8.87
CA LEU A 189 -1.02 5.84 -8.96
C LEU A 189 -0.37 5.72 -10.35
N ALA A 190 -0.20 4.49 -10.86
CA ALA A 190 0.40 4.20 -12.16
C ALA A 190 -0.37 4.86 -13.33
N ASN A 191 -1.70 4.94 -13.20
CA ASN A 191 -2.59 5.56 -14.16
C ASN A 191 -2.79 7.07 -13.91
N ARG A 192 -2.12 7.65 -12.90
CA ARG A 192 -2.25 9.06 -12.50
C ARG A 192 -3.69 9.47 -12.18
N SER A 193 -4.48 8.56 -11.64
CA SER A 193 -5.91 8.73 -11.32
C SER A 193 -6.22 8.73 -9.83
N LEU A 194 -5.22 8.54 -8.96
CA LEU A 194 -5.42 8.66 -7.52
C LEU A 194 -5.39 10.13 -7.12
N MET A 195 -6.54 10.68 -6.71
CA MET A 195 -6.79 12.10 -6.47
C MET A 195 -6.67 12.92 -7.76
N ASP A 196 -5.47 13.33 -8.15
CA ASP A 196 -5.14 14.03 -9.41
C ASP A 196 -3.78 13.55 -9.98
N SER A 197 -3.45 14.01 -11.19
CA SER A 197 -2.24 13.56 -11.89
C SER A 197 -0.95 14.00 -11.20
N GLU A 198 -0.90 15.23 -10.68
CA GLU A 198 0.29 15.78 -10.00
C GLU A 198 0.53 15.06 -8.67
N SER A 199 -0.52 14.84 -7.90
CA SER A 199 -0.50 14.11 -6.64
C SER A 199 -0.01 12.67 -6.84
N SER A 200 -0.56 11.98 -7.85
CA SER A 200 -0.15 10.61 -8.19
C SER A 200 1.32 10.53 -8.57
N GLU A 201 1.82 11.45 -9.39
CA GLU A 201 3.22 11.51 -9.79
C GLU A 201 4.15 11.80 -8.61
N LYS A 202 3.78 12.73 -7.73
CA LYS A 202 4.53 13.02 -6.49
C LYS A 202 4.61 11.79 -5.59
N MET A 203 3.50 11.07 -5.40
CA MET A 203 3.46 9.85 -4.60
C MET A 203 4.33 8.74 -5.21
N LEU A 204 4.30 8.55 -6.54
CA LEU A 204 5.16 7.58 -7.23
C LEU A 204 6.64 7.87 -7.02
N ARG A 205 7.07 9.13 -7.15
CA ARG A 205 8.47 9.54 -6.92
C ARG A 205 8.93 9.28 -5.49
N LEU A 206 8.05 9.47 -4.51
CA LEU A 206 8.33 9.20 -3.11
C LEU A 206 8.43 7.69 -2.84
N LEU A 207 7.48 6.90 -3.36
CA LEU A 207 7.45 5.45 -3.23
C LEU A 207 8.55 4.73 -4.05
N GLY A 208 9.12 5.39 -5.05
CA GLY A 208 10.26 4.89 -5.82
C GLY A 208 11.62 4.95 -5.09
N ARG A 209 11.64 5.32 -3.81
CA ARG A 209 12.85 5.47 -2.99
C ARG A 209 12.85 4.54 -1.76
N ASN A 210 12.36 3.32 -1.91
CA ASN A 210 12.33 2.37 -0.80
C ASN A 210 13.76 1.90 -0.47
N TYR A 211 14.19 2.13 0.78
CA TYR A 211 15.49 1.67 1.29
C TYR A 211 15.51 0.16 1.54
N TRP A 212 14.37 -0.41 1.95
CA TRP A 212 14.23 -1.83 2.24
C TRP A 212 13.96 -2.60 0.94
N ASP A 213 15.01 -2.97 0.24
CA ASP A 213 14.97 -3.55 -1.10
C ASP A 213 15.37 -5.04 -1.15
N GLU A 214 15.55 -5.68 0.00
CA GLU A 214 16.00 -7.07 0.13
C GLU A 214 14.87 -8.10 -0.12
N GLU A 215 13.61 -7.63 -0.16
CA GLU A 215 12.43 -8.48 -0.28
C GLU A 215 12.02 -8.70 -1.76
N ALA A 216 10.74 -8.55 -2.07
CA ALA A 216 10.25 -8.73 -3.43
C ALA A 216 10.94 -7.78 -4.43
N LEU A 217 11.25 -6.55 -4.02
CA LEU A 217 11.95 -5.56 -4.83
C LEU A 217 13.32 -6.06 -5.33
N SER A 218 14.05 -6.84 -4.54
CA SER A 218 15.38 -7.39 -4.89
C SER A 218 15.40 -8.24 -6.17
N GLN A 219 14.24 -8.69 -6.62
CA GLN A 219 14.12 -9.55 -7.80
C GLN A 219 13.89 -8.78 -9.10
N ILE A 220 13.82 -7.46 -9.02
CA ILE A 220 13.68 -6.56 -10.18
C ILE A 220 15.04 -5.91 -10.44
N PRO A 221 15.52 -5.82 -11.70
CA PRO A 221 16.77 -5.16 -12.02
C PRO A 221 16.80 -3.70 -11.56
N PRO A 222 17.94 -3.18 -11.07
CA PRO A 222 18.03 -1.87 -10.45
C PRO A 222 17.83 -0.68 -11.42
N ASP A 223 17.88 -0.91 -12.72
CA ASP A 223 17.59 0.07 -13.78
C ASP A 223 16.09 0.15 -14.13
N VAL A 224 15.26 -0.70 -13.51
CA VAL A 224 13.80 -0.67 -13.69
C VAL A 224 13.16 0.18 -12.61
N PHE A 225 12.28 1.11 -13.01
CA PHE A 225 11.56 1.90 -12.03
C PHE A 225 10.55 1.05 -11.28
N VAL A 226 10.62 1.10 -9.95
CA VAL A 226 9.65 0.46 -9.05
C VAL A 226 9.22 1.45 -7.97
N ALA A 227 7.91 1.69 -7.86
CA ALA A 227 7.33 2.29 -6.67
C ALA A 227 6.87 1.17 -5.74
N SER A 228 7.34 1.15 -4.50
CA SER A 228 7.05 0.06 -3.57
C SER A 228 6.86 0.52 -2.13
N LYS A 229 6.15 -0.30 -1.36
CA LYS A 229 6.16 -0.23 0.11
C LYS A 229 6.02 -1.63 0.69
N ASN A 230 6.98 -2.00 1.51
CA ASN A 230 6.97 -3.23 2.29
C ASN A 230 6.45 -3.00 3.71
N GLY A 231 6.15 -4.10 4.41
CA GLY A 231 5.75 -4.08 5.81
C GLY A 231 5.98 -5.41 6.49
N ALA A 232 6.43 -5.36 7.75
CA ALA A 232 6.70 -6.54 8.56
C ALA A 232 6.27 -6.33 10.01
N ILE A 233 5.62 -7.33 10.57
CA ILE A 233 5.38 -7.54 12.00
C ILE A 233 5.54 -9.03 12.30
N ASN A 234 5.63 -9.43 13.56
CA ASN A 234 6.04 -10.78 13.98
C ASN A 234 5.49 -11.95 13.15
N ALA A 235 4.19 -11.97 12.85
CA ALA A 235 3.55 -13.08 12.13
C ALA A 235 2.96 -12.66 10.78
N SER A 236 3.45 -11.56 10.19
CA SER A 236 2.96 -11.03 8.91
C SER A 236 4.10 -10.33 8.16
N ARG A 237 4.13 -10.56 6.85
CA ARG A 237 5.00 -9.87 5.89
C ARG A 237 4.14 -9.42 4.71
N SER A 238 4.44 -8.26 4.18
CA SER A 238 3.66 -7.69 3.08
C SER A 238 4.51 -6.79 2.21
N GLU A 239 4.22 -6.75 0.92
CA GLU A 239 4.81 -5.79 -0.01
C GLU A 239 3.85 -5.50 -1.16
N ALA A 240 3.77 -4.23 -1.56
CA ALA A 240 3.03 -3.80 -2.73
C ALA A 240 3.95 -3.00 -3.65
N MET A 241 3.81 -3.23 -4.96
CA MET A 241 4.66 -2.60 -5.98
C MET A 241 3.90 -2.23 -7.24
N TYR A 242 4.36 -1.14 -7.87
CA TYR A 242 4.17 -0.86 -9.28
C TYR A 242 5.52 -0.97 -9.98
N VAL A 243 5.62 -1.85 -10.95
CA VAL A 243 6.82 -2.08 -11.77
C VAL A 243 6.61 -1.47 -13.15
N TYR A 244 7.59 -0.66 -13.60
CA TYR A 244 7.57 0.00 -14.90
C TYR A 244 8.90 -0.18 -15.61
N GLY A 245 9.01 -1.26 -16.37
CA GLY A 245 10.12 -1.58 -17.27
C GLY A 245 9.75 -1.38 -18.74
N LYS A 246 10.67 -1.66 -19.65
CA LYS A 246 10.47 -1.49 -21.09
C LYS A 246 9.26 -2.28 -21.61
N ASN A 247 9.13 -3.53 -21.22
CA ASN A 247 8.04 -4.42 -21.61
C ASN A 247 7.12 -4.76 -20.41
N ALA A 248 7.64 -4.68 -19.18
CA ALA A 248 6.93 -5.03 -17.96
C ALA A 248 6.21 -3.81 -17.38
N ARG A 249 4.89 -3.87 -17.31
CA ARG A 249 4.09 -2.85 -16.62
C ARG A 249 2.98 -3.52 -15.83
N TYR A 250 3.20 -3.71 -14.54
CA TYR A 250 2.25 -4.41 -13.69
C TYR A 250 2.23 -3.87 -12.26
N VAL A 251 1.14 -4.14 -11.56
CA VAL A 251 1.03 -3.95 -10.12
C VAL A 251 0.91 -5.30 -9.44
N PHE A 252 1.47 -5.39 -8.25
CA PHE A 252 1.33 -6.59 -7.45
C PHE A 252 1.33 -6.25 -5.96
N CYS A 253 0.57 -7.03 -5.19
CA CYS A 253 0.61 -7.01 -3.74
C CYS A 253 0.64 -8.45 -3.21
N ILE A 254 1.56 -8.71 -2.28
CA ILE A 254 1.59 -9.92 -1.48
C ILE A 254 1.42 -9.57 -0.01
N CYS A 255 0.57 -10.31 0.69
CA CYS A 255 0.36 -10.20 2.12
C CYS A 255 0.39 -11.61 2.74
N THR A 256 0.99 -11.72 3.91
CA THR A 256 0.90 -12.94 4.71
C THR A 256 0.42 -12.62 6.12
N LYS A 257 -0.21 -13.59 6.78
CA LYS A 257 -0.58 -13.51 8.20
C LYS A 257 -0.56 -14.89 8.84
N ASN A 258 -0.50 -14.92 10.16
CA ASN A 258 -0.43 -16.17 10.94
C ASN A 258 0.78 -17.03 10.58
N ASN A 259 1.89 -16.39 10.16
CA ASN A 259 3.12 -17.04 9.78
C ASN A 259 3.66 -17.86 10.96
N LYS A 260 4.03 -19.11 10.70
CA LYS A 260 4.71 -19.95 11.70
C LYS A 260 6.15 -19.52 11.90
N ASP A 261 6.84 -19.23 10.78
CA ASP A 261 8.15 -18.60 10.82
C ASP A 261 8.00 -17.12 11.16
N ARG A 262 8.51 -16.73 12.33
CA ARG A 262 8.50 -15.37 12.87
C ARG A 262 9.89 -14.74 12.93
N SER A 263 10.87 -15.41 12.35
CA SER A 263 12.24 -14.92 12.31
C SER A 263 12.36 -13.59 11.57
N TRP A 264 13.41 -12.85 11.84
CA TRP A 264 13.81 -11.64 11.13
C TRP A 264 15.03 -11.91 10.24
N GLU A 265 15.29 -13.18 9.95
CA GLU A 265 16.37 -13.62 9.09
C GLU A 265 15.99 -13.48 7.61
N LEU A 266 16.97 -13.30 6.74
CA LEU A 266 16.76 -13.20 5.28
C LEU A 266 16.01 -14.42 4.71
N GLN A 267 16.18 -15.59 5.33
CA GLN A 267 15.58 -16.86 4.95
C GLN A 267 14.15 -17.05 5.51
N ASN A 268 13.58 -16.03 6.16
CA ASN A 268 12.19 -16.11 6.62
C ASN A 268 11.28 -16.59 5.49
N GLU A 269 10.44 -17.62 5.78
CA GLU A 269 9.60 -18.31 4.78
C GLU A 269 8.72 -17.34 3.96
N ALA A 270 8.16 -16.31 4.60
CA ALA A 270 7.30 -15.35 3.92
C ALA A 270 8.10 -14.37 3.04
N TRP A 271 9.30 -13.97 3.43
CA TRP A 271 10.18 -13.17 2.60
C TRP A 271 10.72 -13.97 1.41
N GLU A 272 11.10 -15.23 1.61
CA GLU A 272 11.46 -16.11 0.49
C GLU A 272 10.30 -16.27 -0.49
N LEU A 273 9.06 -16.44 0.01
CA LEU A 273 7.89 -16.52 -0.85
C LEU A 273 7.70 -15.23 -1.66
N ALA A 274 7.84 -14.05 -1.01
CA ALA A 274 7.74 -12.76 -1.68
C ALA A 274 8.77 -12.61 -2.81
N ARG A 275 10.03 -12.99 -2.56
CA ARG A 275 11.10 -13.03 -3.59
C ARG A 275 10.76 -13.98 -4.73
N LYS A 276 10.33 -15.21 -4.44
CA LYS A 276 9.95 -16.21 -5.46
C LYS A 276 8.80 -15.73 -6.35
N VAL A 277 7.78 -15.12 -5.75
CA VAL A 277 6.64 -14.53 -6.49
C VAL A 277 7.13 -13.38 -7.35
N SER A 278 7.89 -12.43 -6.80
CA SER A 278 8.40 -11.28 -7.56
C SER A 278 9.26 -11.71 -8.75
N LYS A 279 10.16 -12.69 -8.55
CA LYS A 279 10.97 -13.28 -9.64
C LYS A 279 10.10 -13.88 -10.73
N LEU A 280 9.08 -14.69 -10.36
CA LEU A 280 8.12 -15.26 -11.32
C LEU A 280 7.42 -14.18 -12.13
N LEU A 281 6.99 -13.08 -11.48
CA LEU A 281 6.31 -11.97 -12.16
C LEU A 281 7.25 -11.25 -13.11
N TRP A 282 8.46 -10.95 -12.68
CA TRP A 282 9.46 -10.32 -13.54
C TRP A 282 9.74 -11.19 -14.78
N GLU A 283 9.99 -12.47 -14.59
CA GLU A 283 10.23 -13.41 -15.70
C GLU A 283 9.02 -13.58 -16.63
N THR A 284 7.82 -13.33 -16.13
CA THR A 284 6.57 -13.43 -16.92
C THR A 284 6.34 -12.19 -17.79
N TYR A 285 6.77 -11.02 -17.35
CA TYR A 285 6.38 -9.74 -17.96
C TYR A 285 7.53 -8.96 -18.61
N LYS A 286 8.82 -9.31 -18.34
CA LYS A 286 10.01 -8.66 -18.93
C LYS A 286 10.12 -8.80 -20.45
#